data_b7cdf72b3f745ebea96107468bb85c5d
#
_entry.id   b7cdf72b3f745ebea96107468bb85c5d
#
_cell.length_a   1.000
_cell.length_b   1.000
_cell.length_c   1.000
_cell.angle_alpha   90.00
_cell.angle_beta   90.00
_cell.angle_gamma   90.00
#
_symmetry.space_group_name_H-M   'P 1'
#
loop_
_entity.id
_entity.type
_entity.pdbx_description
1 polymer ?
#
loop_
_entity_poly.entity_id
_entity_poly.type
_entity_poly.pdbx_seq_one_letter_code
_entity_poly.pdbx_strand_id
1 'polypeptide(L)'
;MKKISLHWKIIIGMFLGVILGLLFSSFNGGSMFITNWIKPFGTIFINSLKLIAIPLILASLIKGISDLKDISKLSSMGGLTITTYLTTTVIAVSIGLLVVNTMKPGESISDETRTELINAYSTDADEKREIAKEKKDSGPLQPLVDLVPSNFLGAASDNKNMLQVIFFSILFGISMILIPSEKAKPVKRFFDSLNDVILKIIDIIMSCAPYGVFALLASLIVEAPNIDLLKSLLLYSVTLLVGLFIVIFVYLLFVKIFLRRNLKDFIDGILPAQLVAFSTSSSAATLPVTMDRVENH
;
A
#
# COMPACT_ATOMS: atom_id res chain seq x y z
N MET A 1 -23.78 -19.19 13.53
CA MET A 1 -23.74 -17.77 13.12
C MET A 1 -22.65 -17.59 12.07
N LYS A 2 -22.96 -17.12 10.85
CA LYS A 2 -21.96 -16.83 9.83
C LYS A 2 -21.07 -15.69 10.36
N LYS A 3 -19.77 -15.94 10.52
CA LYS A 3 -18.82 -14.89 10.92
C LYS A 3 -18.77 -13.83 9.82
N ILE A 4 -19.11 -12.59 10.17
CA ILE A 4 -19.00 -11.45 9.26
C ILE A 4 -17.53 -11.33 8.83
N SER A 5 -17.26 -11.26 7.53
CA SER A 5 -15.90 -11.10 6.96
C SER A 5 -15.28 -9.76 7.38
N LEU A 6 -13.95 -9.70 7.40
CA LEU A 6 -13.19 -8.53 7.88
C LEU A 6 -13.58 -7.25 7.14
N HIS A 7 -13.71 -7.30 5.81
CA HIS A 7 -14.07 -6.13 5.00
C HIS A 7 -15.43 -5.53 5.39
N TRP A 8 -16.45 -6.36 5.68
CA TRP A 8 -17.74 -5.86 6.18
C TRP A 8 -17.62 -5.19 7.55
N LYS A 9 -16.79 -5.74 8.44
CA LYS A 9 -16.53 -5.11 9.75
C LYS A 9 -15.86 -3.75 9.59
N ILE A 10 -14.92 -3.62 8.65
CA ILE A 10 -14.24 -2.34 8.35
C ILE A 10 -15.27 -1.33 7.81
N ILE A 11 -16.12 -1.72 6.86
CA ILE A 11 -17.16 -0.84 6.30
C ILE A 11 -18.12 -0.38 7.40
N ILE A 12 -18.57 -1.28 8.27
CA ILE A 12 -19.41 -0.92 9.43
C ILE A 12 -18.66 0.05 10.35
N GLY A 13 -17.38 -0.23 10.65
CA GLY A 13 -16.53 0.69 11.43
C GLY A 13 -16.42 2.08 10.80
N MET A 14 -16.25 2.16 9.48
CA MET A 14 -16.25 3.43 8.74
C MET A 14 -17.54 4.22 8.95
N PHE A 15 -18.70 3.58 8.71
CA PHE A 15 -20.00 4.25 8.90
C PHE A 15 -20.21 4.71 10.33
N LEU A 16 -19.92 3.86 11.31
CA LEU A 16 -20.05 4.21 12.72
C LEU A 16 -19.09 5.36 13.11
N GLY A 17 -17.88 5.38 12.57
CA GLY A 17 -16.91 6.47 12.78
C GLY A 17 -17.41 7.80 12.25
N VAL A 18 -17.96 7.81 11.04
CA VAL A 18 -18.58 9.02 10.44
C VAL A 18 -19.75 9.49 11.30
N ILE A 19 -20.67 8.60 11.67
CA ILE A 19 -21.83 8.95 12.49
C ILE A 19 -21.39 9.53 13.84
N LEU A 20 -20.45 8.86 14.52
CA LEU A 20 -19.94 9.36 15.80
C LEU A 20 -19.26 10.73 15.66
N GLY A 21 -18.43 10.90 14.64
CA GLY A 21 -17.78 12.18 14.35
C GLY A 21 -18.78 13.32 14.13
N LEU A 22 -19.82 13.08 13.33
CA LEU A 22 -20.90 14.05 13.10
C LEU A 22 -21.69 14.38 14.37
N LEU A 23 -22.00 13.37 15.17
CA LEU A 23 -22.69 13.59 16.44
C LEU A 23 -21.85 14.47 17.39
N PHE A 24 -20.58 14.13 17.56
CA PHE A 24 -19.70 14.84 18.49
C PHE A 24 -19.23 16.22 17.96
N SER A 25 -19.22 16.44 16.65
CA SER A 25 -18.96 17.78 16.09
C SER A 25 -20.03 18.82 16.49
N SER A 26 -21.25 18.35 16.81
CA SER A 26 -22.38 19.21 17.22
C SER A 26 -22.39 19.56 18.71
N PHE A 27 -21.54 18.94 19.54
CA PHE A 27 -21.51 19.18 20.99
C PHE A 27 -20.28 20.00 21.40
N ASN A 28 -20.48 20.96 22.30
CA ASN A 28 -19.38 21.70 22.92
C ASN A 28 -18.44 20.72 23.67
N GLY A 29 -17.17 20.67 23.28
CA GLY A 29 -16.18 19.74 23.84
C GLY A 29 -16.15 18.34 23.19
N GLY A 30 -17.06 18.05 22.26
CA GLY A 30 -17.10 16.76 21.56
C GLY A 30 -15.84 16.49 20.73
N SER A 31 -15.35 17.53 20.02
CA SER A 31 -14.08 17.43 19.25
C SER A 31 -12.91 17.08 20.17
N MET A 32 -12.79 17.72 21.34
CA MET A 32 -11.74 17.42 22.32
C MET A 32 -11.84 16.00 22.84
N PHE A 33 -13.05 15.50 23.09
CA PHE A 33 -13.26 14.11 23.51
C PHE A 33 -12.77 13.13 22.43
N ILE A 34 -13.20 13.30 21.18
CA ILE A 34 -12.78 12.42 20.06
C ILE A 34 -11.26 12.47 19.89
N THR A 35 -10.65 13.67 19.90
CA THR A 35 -9.20 13.82 19.69
C THR A 35 -8.39 13.19 20.82
N ASN A 36 -8.83 13.31 22.07
CA ASN A 36 -8.06 12.81 23.21
C ASN A 36 -8.31 11.32 23.52
N TRP A 37 -9.52 10.79 23.25
CA TRP A 37 -9.89 9.45 23.68
C TRP A 37 -10.11 8.46 22.52
N ILE A 38 -10.51 8.91 21.35
CA ILE A 38 -10.79 8.03 20.20
C ILE A 38 -9.65 8.02 19.21
N LYS A 39 -9.15 9.20 18.79
CA LYS A 39 -8.05 9.32 17.83
C LYS A 39 -6.81 8.49 18.16
N PRO A 40 -6.37 8.34 19.44
CA PRO A 40 -5.23 7.51 19.78
C PRO A 40 -5.32 6.07 19.28
N PHE A 41 -6.50 5.46 19.28
CA PHE A 41 -6.69 4.09 18.76
C PHE A 41 -6.43 4.03 17.25
N GLY A 42 -6.84 5.05 16.50
CA GLY A 42 -6.52 5.18 15.09
C GLY A 42 -5.01 5.36 14.84
N THR A 43 -4.37 6.19 15.64
CA THR A 43 -2.91 6.41 15.57
C THR A 43 -2.14 5.14 15.91
N ILE A 44 -2.55 4.39 16.95
CA ILE A 44 -1.96 3.09 17.31
C ILE A 44 -2.07 2.12 16.13
N PHE A 45 -3.22 2.06 15.47
CA PHE A 45 -3.44 1.19 14.31
C PHE A 45 -2.50 1.55 13.16
N ILE A 46 -2.38 2.84 12.78
CA ILE A 46 -1.45 3.30 11.74
C ILE A 46 0.00 3.00 12.11
N ASN A 47 0.39 3.25 13.36
CA ASN A 47 1.74 2.97 13.82
C ASN A 47 2.05 1.47 13.82
N SER A 48 1.07 0.62 14.13
CA SER A 48 1.21 -0.84 14.04
C SER A 48 1.44 -1.32 12.60
N LEU A 49 0.77 -0.69 11.62
CA LEU A 49 1.01 -0.97 10.19
C LEU A 49 2.42 -0.52 9.75
N LYS A 50 2.87 0.66 10.22
CA LYS A 50 4.22 1.16 9.94
C LYS A 50 5.30 0.29 10.58
N LEU A 51 5.06 -0.19 11.79
CA LEU A 51 6.00 -1.05 12.55
C LEU A 51 6.35 -2.32 11.78
N ILE A 52 5.36 -2.95 11.13
CA ILE A 52 5.58 -4.25 10.48
C ILE A 52 6.17 -4.14 9.06
N ALA A 53 6.22 -2.94 8.47
CA ALA A 53 6.61 -2.76 7.08
C ALA A 53 8.03 -3.26 6.79
N ILE A 54 9.01 -2.83 7.58
CA ILE A 54 10.42 -3.21 7.40
C ILE A 54 10.66 -4.70 7.68
N PRO A 55 10.20 -5.29 8.80
CA PRO A 55 10.28 -6.72 9.02
C PRO A 55 9.64 -7.56 7.92
N LEU A 56 8.49 -7.14 7.39
CA LEU A 56 7.81 -7.82 6.29
C LEU A 56 8.64 -7.81 5.01
N ILE A 57 9.19 -6.65 4.64
CA ILE A 57 10.05 -6.49 3.46
C ILE A 57 11.25 -7.45 3.56
N LEU A 58 11.95 -7.41 4.69
CA LEU A 58 13.10 -8.28 4.93
C LEU A 58 12.75 -9.76 4.79
N ALA A 59 11.77 -10.22 5.56
CA ALA A 59 11.44 -11.63 5.60
C ALA A 59 10.90 -12.14 4.26
N SER A 60 9.97 -11.41 3.64
CA SER A 60 9.30 -11.84 2.40
C SER A 60 10.23 -11.78 1.19
N LEU A 61 11.06 -10.74 1.05
CA LEU A 61 11.98 -10.62 -0.07
C LEU A 61 13.12 -11.63 0.01
N ILE A 62 13.75 -11.80 1.19
CA ILE A 62 14.83 -12.78 1.36
C ILE A 62 14.29 -14.18 1.12
N LYS A 63 13.11 -14.52 1.67
CA LYS A 63 12.43 -15.80 1.40
C LYS A 63 12.18 -15.96 -0.10
N GLY A 64 11.49 -15.01 -0.73
CA GLY A 64 11.12 -15.11 -2.14
C GLY A 64 12.31 -15.26 -3.08
N ILE A 65 13.40 -14.52 -2.85
CA ILE A 65 14.61 -14.63 -3.66
C ILE A 65 15.34 -15.95 -3.39
N SER A 66 15.47 -16.37 -2.13
CA SER A 66 16.16 -17.62 -1.79
C SER A 66 15.43 -18.89 -2.24
N ASP A 67 14.15 -18.79 -2.60
CA ASP A 67 13.36 -19.88 -3.18
C ASP A 67 13.66 -20.11 -4.67
N LEU A 68 14.31 -19.16 -5.34
CA LEU A 68 14.70 -19.29 -6.74
C LEU A 68 15.82 -20.32 -6.87
N LYS A 69 15.62 -21.31 -7.75
CA LYS A 69 16.59 -22.41 -7.98
C LYS A 69 17.74 -22.03 -8.91
N ASP A 70 17.60 -20.91 -9.65
CA ASP A 70 18.56 -20.55 -10.69
C ASP A 70 18.58 -19.02 -10.92
N ILE A 71 19.76 -18.42 -10.77
CA ILE A 71 19.99 -16.98 -10.97
C ILE A 71 19.84 -16.58 -12.45
N SER A 72 20.11 -17.50 -13.38
CA SER A 72 19.98 -17.22 -14.81
C SER A 72 18.52 -16.94 -15.19
N LYS A 73 17.57 -17.61 -14.54
CA LYS A 73 16.13 -17.32 -14.67
C LYS A 73 15.76 -15.97 -14.08
N LEU A 74 16.40 -15.54 -12.99
CA LEU A 74 16.21 -14.22 -12.41
C LEU A 74 16.63 -13.11 -13.38
N SER A 75 17.74 -13.29 -14.11
CA SER A 75 18.23 -12.30 -15.07
C SER A 75 17.30 -12.12 -16.28
N SER A 76 16.86 -13.21 -16.90
CA SER A 76 16.01 -13.14 -18.10
C SER A 76 14.56 -12.75 -17.77
N MET A 77 13.99 -13.29 -16.70
CA MET A 77 12.64 -12.90 -16.23
C MET A 77 12.64 -11.54 -15.56
N GLY A 78 13.73 -11.17 -14.89
CA GLY A 78 13.86 -9.89 -14.21
C GLY A 78 13.74 -8.71 -15.17
N GLY A 79 14.43 -8.76 -16.31
CA GLY A 79 14.35 -7.72 -17.34
C GLY A 79 12.93 -7.53 -17.87
N LEU A 80 12.23 -8.62 -18.20
CA LEU A 80 10.85 -8.57 -18.67
C LEU A 80 9.91 -8.03 -17.57
N THR A 81 10.08 -8.50 -16.33
CA THR A 81 9.27 -8.05 -15.18
C THR A 81 9.45 -6.55 -14.95
N ILE A 82 10.69 -6.06 -14.91
CA ILE A 82 10.99 -4.63 -14.71
C ILE A 82 10.37 -3.80 -15.84
N THR A 83 10.55 -4.21 -17.10
CA THR A 83 9.97 -3.50 -18.24
C THR A 83 8.46 -3.46 -18.17
N THR A 84 7.81 -4.59 -17.84
CA THR A 84 6.36 -4.65 -17.68
C THR A 84 5.90 -3.75 -16.52
N TYR A 85 6.59 -3.78 -15.40
CA TYR A 85 6.28 -2.93 -14.23
C TYR A 85 6.39 -1.44 -14.57
N LEU A 86 7.48 -1.02 -15.21
CA LEU A 86 7.66 0.37 -15.61
C LEU A 86 6.59 0.81 -16.60
N THR A 87 6.29 -0.02 -17.60
CA THR A 87 5.26 0.29 -18.61
C THR A 87 3.88 0.42 -17.97
N THR A 88 3.49 -0.55 -17.14
CA THR A 88 2.19 -0.51 -16.46
C THR A 88 2.09 0.63 -15.47
N THR A 89 3.18 0.98 -14.79
CA THR A 89 3.25 2.14 -13.88
C THR A 89 3.05 3.45 -14.65
N VAL A 90 3.76 3.65 -15.77
CA VAL A 90 3.59 4.85 -16.61
C VAL A 90 2.16 4.97 -17.10
N ILE A 91 1.55 3.87 -17.57
CA ILE A 91 0.15 3.84 -18.01
C ILE A 91 -0.79 4.21 -16.84
N ALA A 92 -0.63 3.58 -15.68
CA ALA A 92 -1.49 3.82 -14.52
C ALA A 92 -1.38 5.25 -14.00
N VAL A 93 -0.15 5.82 -13.92
CA VAL A 93 0.07 7.20 -13.51
C VAL A 93 -0.53 8.17 -14.53
N SER A 94 -0.37 7.92 -15.83
CA SER A 94 -0.96 8.75 -16.88
C SER A 94 -2.49 8.77 -16.80
N ILE A 95 -3.12 7.61 -16.60
CA ILE A 95 -4.57 7.50 -16.41
C ILE A 95 -4.99 8.26 -15.14
N GLY A 96 -4.28 8.07 -14.02
CA GLY A 96 -4.57 8.76 -12.75
C GLY A 96 -4.52 10.29 -12.91
N LEU A 97 -3.49 10.81 -13.59
CA LEU A 97 -3.34 12.23 -13.88
C LEU A 97 -4.45 12.75 -14.80
N LEU A 98 -4.83 12.01 -15.84
CA LEU A 98 -5.93 12.38 -16.72
C LEU A 98 -7.26 12.46 -15.97
N VAL A 99 -7.56 11.45 -15.15
CA VAL A 99 -8.81 11.39 -14.39
C VAL A 99 -8.87 12.51 -13.35
N VAL A 100 -7.80 12.73 -12.58
CA VAL A 100 -7.78 13.76 -11.53
C VAL A 100 -7.84 15.18 -12.13
N ASN A 101 -7.17 15.42 -13.27
CA ASN A 101 -7.22 16.71 -13.95
C ASN A 101 -8.58 16.98 -14.62
N THR A 102 -9.34 15.93 -14.94
CA THR A 102 -10.69 16.07 -15.51
C THR A 102 -11.73 16.26 -14.41
N MET A 103 -11.65 15.49 -13.33
CA MET A 103 -12.63 15.54 -12.23
C MET A 103 -12.35 16.63 -11.21
N LYS A 104 -11.10 17.08 -11.10
CA LYS A 104 -10.64 18.19 -10.26
C LYS A 104 -11.23 18.21 -8.84
N PRO A 105 -11.07 17.14 -8.06
CA PRO A 105 -11.73 17.01 -6.76
C PRO A 105 -11.34 18.11 -5.76
N GLY A 106 -10.20 18.76 -5.96
CA GLY A 106 -9.72 19.85 -5.10
C GLY A 106 -10.30 21.24 -5.44
N GLU A 107 -10.98 21.44 -6.58
CA GLU A 107 -11.58 22.74 -6.95
C GLU A 107 -12.88 23.02 -6.20
N SER A 108 -13.49 22.00 -5.57
CA SER A 108 -14.72 22.16 -4.77
C SER A 108 -14.46 22.69 -3.35
N ILE A 109 -13.21 22.91 -2.96
CA ILE A 109 -12.82 23.46 -1.66
C ILE A 109 -12.87 24.98 -1.75
N SER A 110 -13.56 25.65 -0.79
CA SER A 110 -13.56 27.11 -0.69
C SER A 110 -12.14 27.66 -0.44
N ASP A 111 -11.84 28.88 -0.93
CA ASP A 111 -10.53 29.51 -0.73
C ASP A 111 -10.21 29.69 0.77
N GLU A 112 -11.21 29.88 1.60
CA GLU A 112 -11.09 30.00 3.05
C GLU A 112 -10.62 28.68 3.68
N THR A 113 -11.26 27.57 3.38
CA THR A 113 -10.86 26.21 3.82
C THR A 113 -9.49 25.83 3.27
N ARG A 114 -9.19 26.22 2.03
CA ARG A 114 -7.88 26.00 1.43
C ARG A 114 -6.77 26.69 2.19
N THR A 115 -7.01 27.93 2.60
CA THR A 115 -6.05 28.72 3.38
C THR A 115 -5.86 28.14 4.78
N GLU A 116 -6.92 27.70 5.44
CA GLU A 116 -6.87 27.03 6.73
C GLU A 116 -6.06 25.71 6.65
N LEU A 117 -6.30 24.89 5.62
CA LEU A 117 -5.55 23.66 5.41
C LEU A 117 -4.06 23.91 5.10
N ILE A 118 -3.76 24.92 4.28
CA ILE A 118 -2.37 25.31 4.01
C ILE A 118 -1.69 25.73 5.32
N ASN A 119 -2.34 26.53 6.14
CA ASN A 119 -1.76 26.96 7.42
C ASN A 119 -1.60 25.81 8.42
N ALA A 120 -2.58 24.90 8.49
CA ALA A 120 -2.56 23.76 9.40
C ALA A 120 -1.48 22.71 9.03
N TYR A 121 -1.19 22.55 7.74
CA TYR A 121 -0.25 21.53 7.23
C TYR A 121 0.98 22.13 6.53
N SER A 122 1.23 23.44 6.70
CA SER A 122 2.37 24.14 6.06
C SER A 122 3.71 23.50 6.39
N THR A 123 3.94 23.14 7.65
CA THR A 123 5.20 22.53 8.11
C THR A 123 5.49 21.19 7.40
N ASP A 124 4.48 20.32 7.32
CA ASP A 124 4.61 19.03 6.62
C ASP A 124 4.76 19.20 5.10
N ALA A 125 4.09 20.20 4.54
CA ALA A 125 4.16 20.50 3.11
C ALA A 125 5.52 21.10 2.73
N ASP A 126 6.08 21.97 3.57
CA ASP A 126 7.37 22.61 3.33
C ASP A 126 8.51 21.62 3.50
N GLU A 127 8.47 20.72 4.49
CA GLU A 127 9.44 19.62 4.61
C GLU A 127 9.45 18.74 3.34
N LYS A 128 8.28 18.39 2.81
CA LYS A 128 8.18 17.61 1.56
C LYS A 128 8.66 18.38 0.33
N ARG A 129 8.45 19.70 0.30
CA ARG A 129 8.95 20.56 -0.78
C ARG A 129 10.47 20.70 -0.75
N GLU A 130 11.07 20.82 0.43
CA GLU A 130 12.53 20.82 0.60
C GLU A 130 13.14 19.51 0.12
N ILE A 131 12.60 18.35 0.57
CA ILE A 131 13.04 17.04 0.09
C ILE A 131 12.90 16.92 -1.44
N ALA A 132 11.83 17.45 -2.03
CA ALA A 132 11.62 17.43 -3.46
C ALA A 132 12.60 18.35 -4.21
N LYS A 133 12.97 19.51 -3.64
CA LYS A 133 13.99 20.40 -4.19
C LYS A 133 15.38 19.77 -4.13
N GLU A 134 15.78 19.23 -2.99
CA GLU A 134 17.04 18.52 -2.82
C GLU A 134 17.20 17.39 -3.85
N LYS A 135 16.13 16.62 -4.08
CA LYS A 135 16.11 15.56 -5.09
C LYS A 135 16.17 16.10 -6.53
N LYS A 136 15.64 17.29 -6.79
CA LYS A 136 15.69 17.92 -8.12
C LYS A 136 17.08 18.48 -8.43
N ASP A 137 17.77 18.97 -7.42
CA ASP A 137 19.12 19.54 -7.52
C ASP A 137 20.21 18.45 -7.46
N SER A 138 19.85 17.22 -7.10
CA SER A 138 20.74 16.06 -7.11
C SER A 138 21.02 15.59 -8.54
N GLY A 139 22.22 15.08 -8.78
CA GLY A 139 22.63 14.56 -10.09
C GLY A 139 21.77 13.38 -10.57
N PRO A 140 21.75 13.10 -11.90
CA PRO A 140 20.87 12.07 -12.47
C PRO A 140 21.12 10.64 -11.93
N LEU A 141 22.29 10.38 -11.37
CA LEU A 141 22.64 9.09 -10.75
C LEU A 141 22.42 9.03 -9.25
N GLN A 142 22.05 10.15 -8.62
CA GLN A 142 21.82 10.21 -7.17
C GLN A 142 20.80 9.16 -6.68
N PRO A 143 19.69 8.90 -7.38
CA PRO A 143 18.75 7.84 -6.95
C PRO A 143 19.39 6.46 -6.88
N LEU A 144 20.42 6.17 -7.68
CA LEU A 144 21.17 4.90 -7.61
C LEU A 144 22.12 4.87 -6.41
N VAL A 145 22.73 6.01 -6.10
CA VAL A 145 23.58 6.14 -4.91
C VAL A 145 22.74 5.99 -3.63
N ASP A 146 21.57 6.61 -3.60
CA ASP A 146 20.64 6.57 -2.46
C ASP A 146 20.04 5.19 -2.20
N LEU A 147 20.09 4.29 -3.20
CA LEU A 147 19.66 2.89 -3.04
C LEU A 147 20.55 2.08 -2.10
N VAL A 148 21.85 2.44 -2.03
CA VAL A 148 22.85 1.67 -1.28
C VAL A 148 22.99 2.28 0.12
N PRO A 149 22.54 1.61 1.19
CA PRO A 149 22.68 2.13 2.54
C PRO A 149 24.15 2.14 2.99
N SER A 150 24.59 3.22 3.61
CA SER A 150 25.87 3.27 4.32
C SER A 150 25.85 2.40 5.58
N ASN A 151 24.68 2.21 6.17
CA ASN A 151 24.43 1.38 7.35
C ASN A 151 23.04 0.76 7.27
N PHE A 152 22.98 -0.57 7.23
CA PHE A 152 21.74 -1.31 7.15
C PHE A 152 20.81 -1.08 8.35
N LEU A 153 21.35 -1.10 9.57
CA LEU A 153 20.53 -0.89 10.78
C LEU A 153 19.97 0.52 10.84
N GLY A 154 20.76 1.52 10.41
CA GLY A 154 20.27 2.88 10.25
C GLY A 154 19.16 3.01 9.22
N ALA A 155 19.29 2.33 8.07
CA ALA A 155 18.23 2.29 7.06
C ALA A 155 16.94 1.60 7.60
N ALA A 156 17.09 0.52 8.34
CA ALA A 156 15.98 -0.23 8.92
C ALA A 156 15.29 0.48 10.11
N SER A 157 15.86 1.56 10.64
CA SER A 157 15.26 2.34 11.73
C SER A 157 14.26 3.39 11.25
N ASP A 158 14.23 3.72 9.95
CA ASP A 158 13.34 4.72 9.39
C ASP A 158 12.61 4.20 8.15
N ASN A 159 11.28 4.21 8.21
CA ASN A 159 10.42 3.82 7.09
C ASN A 159 10.61 4.68 5.82
N LYS A 160 11.25 5.85 5.91
CA LYS A 160 11.61 6.66 4.73
C LYS A 160 12.67 5.96 3.86
N ASN A 161 13.46 5.06 4.45
CA ASN A 161 14.58 4.36 3.81
C ASN A 161 14.22 2.94 3.32
N MET A 162 12.94 2.65 3.07
CA MET A 162 12.48 1.31 2.65
C MET A 162 13.21 0.78 1.41
N LEU A 163 13.55 1.64 0.43
CA LEU A 163 14.28 1.24 -0.78
C LEU A 163 15.67 0.69 -0.46
N GLN A 164 16.35 1.25 0.54
CA GLN A 164 17.65 0.77 1.00
C GLN A 164 17.53 -0.63 1.67
N VAL A 165 16.45 -0.83 2.43
CA VAL A 165 16.14 -2.14 3.04
C VAL A 165 15.82 -3.18 1.97
N ILE A 166 15.07 -2.80 0.92
CA ILE A 166 14.78 -3.64 -0.25
C ILE A 166 16.10 -4.04 -0.94
N PHE A 167 16.98 -3.07 -1.22
CA PHE A 167 18.28 -3.34 -1.85
C PHE A 167 19.10 -4.35 -1.05
N PHE A 168 19.23 -4.14 0.25
CA PHE A 168 19.94 -5.08 1.13
C PHE A 168 19.29 -6.47 1.12
N SER A 169 17.95 -6.54 1.18
CA SER A 169 17.21 -7.82 1.18
C SER A 169 17.44 -8.60 -0.11
N ILE A 170 17.47 -7.90 -1.26
CA ILE A 170 17.78 -8.50 -2.57
C ILE A 170 19.22 -9.05 -2.58
N LEU A 171 20.18 -8.21 -2.17
CA LEU A 171 21.58 -8.61 -2.12
C LEU A 171 21.81 -9.80 -1.18
N PHE A 172 21.16 -9.82 -0.02
CA PHE A 172 21.21 -10.92 0.94
C PHE A 172 20.61 -12.20 0.35
N GLY A 173 19.42 -12.11 -0.27
CA GLY A 173 18.76 -13.27 -0.92
C GLY A 173 19.60 -13.86 -2.06
N ILE A 174 20.20 -13.03 -2.92
CA ILE A 174 21.12 -13.45 -3.97
C ILE A 174 22.35 -14.15 -3.37
N SER A 175 22.94 -13.57 -2.33
CA SER A 175 24.08 -14.15 -1.65
C SER A 175 23.78 -15.54 -1.07
N MET A 176 22.56 -15.74 -0.56
CA MET A 176 22.10 -17.05 -0.07
C MET A 176 22.05 -18.13 -1.17
N ILE A 177 21.73 -17.73 -2.42
CA ILE A 177 21.73 -18.67 -3.56
C ILE A 177 23.16 -19.03 -3.98
N LEU A 178 24.11 -18.11 -3.82
CA LEU A 178 25.50 -18.25 -4.24
C LEU A 178 26.37 -19.12 -3.30
N ILE A 179 26.00 -19.23 -2.03
CA ILE A 179 26.73 -20.09 -1.08
C ILE A 179 26.25 -21.55 -1.17
N PRO A 180 27.10 -22.54 -0.74
CA PRO A 180 26.68 -23.92 -0.71
C PRO A 180 25.35 -24.13 0.03
N SER A 181 24.46 -24.95 -0.55
CA SER A 181 23.09 -25.15 -0.06
C SER A 181 23.03 -25.60 1.40
N GLU A 182 24.00 -26.38 1.86
CA GLU A 182 24.07 -26.82 3.26
C GLU A 182 24.25 -25.67 4.24
N LYS A 183 25.04 -24.65 3.86
CA LYS A 183 25.28 -23.45 4.66
C LYS A 183 24.09 -22.48 4.57
N ALA A 184 23.42 -22.41 3.43
CA ALA A 184 22.23 -21.56 3.23
C ALA A 184 20.99 -22.10 3.99
N LYS A 185 20.85 -23.42 4.10
CA LYS A 185 19.67 -24.10 4.65
C LYS A 185 19.20 -23.60 6.02
N PRO A 186 20.06 -23.41 7.03
CA PRO A 186 19.63 -22.87 8.33
C PRO A 186 19.07 -21.46 8.24
N VAL A 187 19.74 -20.59 7.46
CA VAL A 187 19.33 -19.19 7.26
C VAL A 187 18.01 -19.12 6.51
N LYS A 188 17.85 -19.96 5.46
CA LYS A 188 16.61 -20.06 4.72
C LYS A 188 15.44 -20.45 5.63
N ARG A 189 15.59 -21.49 6.45
CA ARG A 189 14.59 -21.92 7.41
C ARG A 189 14.23 -20.83 8.42
N PHE A 190 15.22 -20.03 8.84
CA PHE A 190 14.98 -18.91 9.71
C PHE A 190 14.07 -17.86 9.04
N PHE A 191 14.38 -17.45 7.80
CA PHE A 191 13.56 -16.47 7.09
C PHE A 191 12.19 -17.02 6.69
N ASP A 192 12.05 -18.30 6.37
CA ASP A 192 10.75 -18.95 6.15
C ASP A 192 9.87 -18.83 7.39
N SER A 193 10.40 -19.24 8.56
CA SER A 193 9.67 -19.18 9.83
C SER A 193 9.39 -17.73 10.24
N LEU A 194 10.36 -16.83 10.05
CA LEU A 194 10.19 -15.40 10.34
C LEU A 194 9.07 -14.78 9.50
N ASN A 195 9.02 -15.10 8.22
CA ASN A 195 7.95 -14.64 7.33
C ASN A 195 6.56 -15.09 7.83
N ASP A 196 6.44 -16.36 8.25
CA ASP A 196 5.17 -16.89 8.75
C ASP A 196 4.74 -16.21 10.06
N VAL A 197 5.69 -15.92 10.96
CA VAL A 197 5.43 -15.15 12.19
C VAL A 197 4.98 -13.72 11.85
N ILE A 198 5.65 -13.06 10.90
CA ILE A 198 5.31 -11.69 10.50
C ILE A 198 3.93 -11.63 9.84
N LEU A 199 3.60 -12.58 8.96
CA LEU A 199 2.25 -12.69 8.39
C LEU A 199 1.20 -12.87 9.50
N LYS A 200 1.52 -13.63 10.56
CA LYS A 200 0.61 -13.78 11.69
C LYS A 200 0.44 -12.50 12.53
N ILE A 201 1.51 -11.71 12.68
CA ILE A 201 1.43 -10.39 13.30
C ILE A 201 0.51 -9.47 12.48
N ILE A 202 0.64 -9.50 11.14
CA ILE A 202 -0.26 -8.75 10.25
C ILE A 202 -1.71 -9.16 10.45
N ASP A 203 -2.03 -10.45 10.55
CA ASP A 203 -3.38 -10.92 10.82
C ASP A 203 -3.94 -10.34 12.13
N ILE A 204 -3.11 -10.29 13.19
CA ILE A 204 -3.49 -9.72 14.49
C ILE A 204 -3.77 -8.22 14.34
N ILE A 205 -2.87 -7.46 13.70
CA ILE A 205 -3.05 -6.02 13.46
C ILE A 205 -4.32 -5.78 12.64
N MET A 206 -4.51 -6.54 11.55
CA MET A 206 -5.67 -6.41 10.68
C MET A 206 -6.99 -6.78 11.39
N SER A 207 -6.96 -7.63 12.40
CA SER A 207 -8.15 -7.89 13.22
C SER A 207 -8.64 -6.66 13.97
N CYS A 208 -7.74 -5.71 14.26
CA CYS A 208 -8.04 -4.42 14.90
C CYS A 208 -8.44 -3.32 13.89
N ALA A 209 -8.32 -3.58 12.57
CA ALA A 209 -8.60 -2.58 11.53
C ALA A 209 -10.00 -1.94 11.63
N PRO A 210 -11.10 -2.66 11.93
CA PRO A 210 -12.41 -2.03 12.08
C PRO A 210 -12.43 -0.93 13.16
N TYR A 211 -11.74 -1.14 14.27
CA TYR A 211 -11.65 -0.16 15.37
C TYR A 211 -10.72 1.00 15.04
N GLY A 212 -9.58 0.69 14.40
CA GLY A 212 -8.64 1.72 13.95
C GLY A 212 -9.28 2.66 12.92
N VAL A 213 -9.95 2.09 11.91
CA VAL A 213 -10.62 2.86 10.86
C VAL A 213 -11.80 3.66 11.42
N PHE A 214 -12.58 3.09 12.33
CA PHE A 214 -13.62 3.81 13.08
C PHE A 214 -13.04 5.06 13.76
N ALA A 215 -11.96 4.91 14.51
CA ALA A 215 -11.32 5.99 15.26
C ALA A 215 -10.74 7.07 14.33
N LEU A 216 -10.10 6.67 13.22
CA LEU A 216 -9.56 7.60 12.23
C LEU A 216 -10.65 8.43 11.56
N LEU A 217 -11.76 7.81 11.17
CA LEU A 217 -12.84 8.55 10.52
C LEU A 217 -13.59 9.45 11.51
N ALA A 218 -13.81 8.99 12.75
CA ALA A 218 -14.40 9.85 13.76
C ALA A 218 -13.55 11.10 14.03
N SER A 219 -12.21 10.95 14.11
CA SER A 219 -11.32 12.09 14.30
C SER A 219 -11.24 12.99 13.06
N LEU A 220 -11.23 12.43 11.86
CA LEU A 220 -11.21 13.17 10.61
C LEU A 220 -12.44 14.12 10.52
N ILE A 221 -13.63 13.63 10.88
CA ILE A 221 -14.86 14.40 10.82
C ILE A 221 -14.85 15.58 11.81
N VAL A 222 -14.37 15.38 13.05
CA VAL A 222 -14.35 16.45 14.05
C VAL A 222 -13.19 17.43 13.84
N GLU A 223 -12.14 17.03 13.15
CA GLU A 223 -11.00 17.87 12.79
C GLU A 223 -11.21 18.59 11.45
N ALA A 224 -12.19 18.17 10.65
CA ALA A 224 -12.50 18.82 9.39
C ALA A 224 -13.05 20.24 9.64
N PRO A 225 -12.43 21.28 9.08
CA PRO A 225 -12.84 22.65 9.33
C PRO A 225 -14.26 22.94 8.83
N ASN A 226 -14.70 22.27 7.78
CA ASN A 226 -16.06 22.40 7.27
C ASN A 226 -16.49 21.19 6.40
N ILE A 227 -17.79 21.18 6.03
CA ILE A 227 -18.42 20.13 5.21
C ILE A 227 -17.86 20.05 3.78
N ASP A 228 -17.30 21.14 3.25
CA ASP A 228 -16.76 21.17 1.88
C ASP A 228 -15.50 20.31 1.75
N LEU A 229 -14.71 20.22 2.82
CA LEU A 229 -13.59 19.26 2.87
C LEU A 229 -14.09 17.82 2.73
N LEU A 230 -15.17 17.45 3.43
CA LEU A 230 -15.72 16.10 3.37
C LEU A 230 -16.28 15.77 1.98
N LYS A 231 -16.95 16.74 1.33
CA LYS A 231 -17.42 16.60 -0.06
C LYS A 231 -16.24 16.38 -1.01
N SER A 232 -15.16 17.14 -0.84
CA SER A 232 -13.96 17.03 -1.67
C SER A 232 -13.26 15.69 -1.48
N LEU A 233 -13.19 15.17 -0.24
CA LEU A 233 -12.67 13.84 0.05
C LEU A 233 -13.53 12.72 -0.55
N LEU A 234 -14.86 12.89 -0.54
CA LEU A 234 -15.78 11.97 -1.20
C LEU A 234 -15.55 11.97 -2.73
N LEU A 235 -15.47 13.17 -3.33
CA LEU A 235 -15.20 13.32 -4.76
C LEU A 235 -13.82 12.75 -5.13
N TYR A 236 -12.80 12.96 -4.29
CA TYR A 236 -11.49 12.33 -4.44
C TYR A 236 -11.59 10.80 -4.44
N SER A 237 -12.37 10.24 -3.50
CA SER A 237 -12.57 8.78 -3.42
C SER A 237 -13.26 8.23 -4.68
N VAL A 238 -14.27 8.93 -5.19
CA VAL A 238 -14.93 8.58 -6.46
C VAL A 238 -13.94 8.69 -7.62
N THR A 239 -13.15 9.76 -7.69
CA THR A 239 -12.10 9.97 -8.71
C THR A 239 -11.11 8.81 -8.72
N LEU A 240 -10.66 8.37 -7.54
CA LEU A 240 -9.77 7.22 -7.40
C LEU A 240 -10.41 5.93 -7.93
N LEU A 241 -11.66 5.65 -7.56
CA LEU A 241 -12.39 4.47 -8.03
C LEU A 241 -12.56 4.49 -9.56
N VAL A 242 -12.91 5.63 -10.14
CA VAL A 242 -13.01 5.79 -11.60
C VAL A 242 -11.66 5.49 -12.26
N GLY A 243 -10.56 6.04 -11.72
CA GLY A 243 -9.21 5.77 -12.21
C GLY A 243 -8.87 4.27 -12.18
N LEU A 244 -9.15 3.60 -11.06
CA LEU A 244 -8.93 2.16 -10.92
C LEU A 244 -9.75 1.33 -11.91
N PHE A 245 -11.02 1.66 -12.13
CA PHE A 245 -11.85 0.99 -13.13
C PHE A 245 -11.31 1.17 -14.56
N ILE A 246 -10.84 2.37 -14.91
CA ILE A 246 -10.22 2.63 -16.21
C ILE A 246 -8.94 1.80 -16.37
N VAL A 247 -8.09 1.72 -15.35
CA VAL A 247 -6.87 0.89 -15.38
C VAL A 247 -7.22 -0.58 -15.60
N ILE A 248 -8.20 -1.12 -14.87
CA ILE A 248 -8.67 -2.50 -15.05
C ILE A 248 -9.17 -2.70 -16.48
N PHE A 249 -9.97 -1.77 -17.01
CA PHE A 249 -10.46 -1.84 -18.39
C PHE A 249 -9.33 -1.84 -19.41
N VAL A 250 -8.30 -0.98 -19.22
CA VAL A 250 -7.11 -0.94 -20.10
C VAL A 250 -6.34 -2.26 -20.04
N TYR A 251 -6.19 -2.87 -18.87
CA TYR A 251 -5.54 -4.18 -18.76
C TYR A 251 -6.33 -5.30 -19.43
N LEU A 252 -7.66 -5.31 -19.30
CA LEU A 252 -8.51 -6.26 -20.01
C LEU A 252 -8.44 -6.07 -21.53
N LEU A 253 -8.39 -4.82 -21.99
CA LEU A 253 -8.20 -4.50 -23.40
C LEU A 253 -6.84 -4.98 -23.90
N PHE A 254 -5.78 -4.81 -23.11
CA PHE A 254 -4.44 -5.33 -23.40
C PHE A 254 -4.46 -6.86 -23.56
N VAL A 255 -5.09 -7.59 -22.64
CA VAL A 255 -5.26 -9.06 -22.73
C VAL A 255 -5.97 -9.45 -24.03
N LYS A 256 -7.06 -8.75 -24.37
CA LYS A 256 -7.83 -9.03 -25.58
C LYS A 256 -7.04 -8.80 -26.88
N ILE A 257 -6.31 -7.67 -26.96
CA ILE A 257 -5.62 -7.25 -28.20
C ILE A 257 -4.28 -7.98 -28.37
N PHE A 258 -3.44 -7.98 -27.33
CA PHE A 258 -2.07 -8.49 -27.42
C PHE A 258 -1.98 -9.99 -27.19
N LEU A 259 -2.67 -10.51 -26.18
CA LEU A 259 -2.66 -11.94 -25.88
C LEU A 259 -3.71 -12.72 -26.68
N ARG A 260 -4.62 -12.02 -27.39
CA ARG A 260 -5.70 -12.61 -28.20
C ARG A 260 -6.52 -13.68 -27.45
N ARG A 261 -6.59 -13.57 -26.12
CA ARG A 261 -7.36 -14.48 -25.26
C ARG A 261 -8.80 -14.01 -25.15
N ASN A 262 -9.70 -14.98 -24.97
CA ASN A 262 -11.08 -14.68 -24.66
C ASN A 262 -11.17 -14.05 -23.27
N LEU A 263 -11.78 -12.85 -23.18
CA LEU A 263 -11.89 -12.12 -21.90
C LEU A 263 -12.67 -12.90 -20.85
N LYS A 264 -13.69 -13.65 -21.27
CA LYS A 264 -14.49 -14.45 -20.35
C LYS A 264 -13.64 -15.53 -19.70
N ASP A 265 -12.91 -16.30 -20.51
CA ASP A 265 -12.05 -17.38 -20.01
C ASP A 265 -10.94 -16.82 -19.10
N PHE A 266 -10.38 -15.66 -19.46
CA PHE A 266 -9.38 -14.99 -18.64
C PHE A 266 -9.94 -14.54 -17.28
N ILE A 267 -11.13 -13.89 -17.29
CA ILE A 267 -11.77 -13.43 -16.03
C ILE A 267 -12.16 -14.63 -15.18
N ASP A 268 -12.75 -15.67 -15.75
CA ASP A 268 -13.13 -16.89 -15.01
C ASP A 268 -11.89 -17.60 -14.42
N GLY A 269 -10.77 -17.56 -15.13
CA GLY A 269 -9.50 -18.10 -14.65
C GLY A 269 -8.95 -17.36 -13.43
N ILE A 270 -8.93 -16.02 -13.44
CA ILE A 270 -8.34 -15.21 -12.36
C ILE A 270 -9.32 -14.89 -11.22
N LEU A 271 -10.64 -15.04 -11.44
CA LEU A 271 -11.66 -14.67 -10.47
C LEU A 271 -11.48 -15.29 -9.08
N PRO A 272 -11.13 -16.60 -8.94
CA PRO A 272 -10.88 -17.20 -7.62
C PRO A 272 -9.74 -16.50 -6.87
N ALA A 273 -8.65 -16.15 -7.57
CA ALA A 273 -7.53 -15.42 -6.95
C ALA A 273 -7.94 -14.00 -6.54
N GLN A 274 -8.72 -13.30 -7.38
CA GLN A 274 -9.25 -11.97 -7.05
C GLN A 274 -10.17 -12.00 -5.82
N LEU A 275 -11.05 -13.01 -5.70
CA LEU A 275 -11.93 -13.17 -4.55
C LEU A 275 -11.14 -13.43 -3.27
N VAL A 276 -10.07 -14.22 -3.34
CA VAL A 276 -9.18 -14.44 -2.19
C VAL A 276 -8.45 -13.14 -1.85
N ALA A 277 -7.89 -12.42 -2.84
CA ALA A 277 -7.23 -11.13 -2.64
C ALA A 277 -8.15 -10.12 -1.96
N PHE A 278 -9.38 -10.00 -2.44
CA PHE A 278 -10.38 -9.08 -1.87
C PHE A 278 -10.77 -9.48 -0.44
N SER A 279 -11.00 -10.77 -0.20
CA SER A 279 -11.45 -11.25 1.12
C SER A 279 -10.36 -11.17 2.18
N THR A 280 -9.10 -11.37 1.80
CA THR A 280 -7.94 -11.34 2.71
C THR A 280 -7.27 -9.98 2.78
N SER A 281 -7.53 -9.09 1.81
CA SER A 281 -6.82 -7.83 1.62
C SER A 281 -5.28 -8.02 1.57
N SER A 282 -4.84 -9.18 1.07
CA SER A 282 -3.43 -9.58 1.06
C SER A 282 -3.04 -10.25 -0.25
N SER A 283 -2.12 -9.63 -0.98
CA SER A 283 -1.52 -10.21 -2.18
C SER A 283 -0.66 -11.44 -1.86
N ALA A 284 0.02 -11.45 -0.71
CA ALA A 284 0.85 -12.57 -0.29
C ALA A 284 0.01 -13.83 0.00
N ALA A 285 -1.14 -13.67 0.67
CA ALA A 285 -2.06 -14.78 0.93
C ALA A 285 -2.71 -15.34 -0.35
N THR A 286 -2.72 -14.55 -1.42
CA THR A 286 -3.30 -14.93 -2.72
C THR A 286 -2.32 -15.71 -3.59
N LEU A 287 -1.01 -15.60 -3.31
CA LEU A 287 0.04 -16.14 -4.17
C LEU A 287 -0.17 -17.64 -4.54
N PRO A 288 -0.46 -18.56 -3.59
CA PRO A 288 -0.66 -19.97 -3.94
C PRO A 288 -1.82 -20.19 -4.92
N VAL A 289 -2.92 -19.45 -4.72
CA VAL A 289 -4.10 -19.54 -5.62
C VAL A 289 -3.78 -18.92 -6.97
N THR A 290 -3.04 -17.81 -7.00
CA THR A 290 -2.62 -17.16 -8.26
C THR A 290 -1.72 -18.09 -9.07
N MET A 291 -0.74 -18.74 -8.43
CA MET A 291 0.15 -19.70 -9.09
C MET A 291 -0.63 -20.88 -9.68
N ASP A 292 -1.52 -21.48 -8.87
CA ASP A 292 -2.38 -22.59 -9.34
C ASP A 292 -3.22 -22.18 -10.58
N ARG A 293 -3.75 -20.95 -10.58
CA ARG A 293 -4.55 -20.45 -11.71
C ARG A 293 -3.72 -20.16 -12.95
N VAL A 294 -2.51 -19.65 -12.79
CA VAL A 294 -1.61 -19.37 -13.94
C VAL A 294 -1.06 -20.66 -14.55
N GLU A 295 -0.86 -21.72 -13.76
CA GLU A 295 -0.36 -23.01 -14.24
C GLU A 295 -1.46 -23.84 -14.91
N ASN A 296 -2.70 -23.75 -14.46
CA ASN A 296 -3.80 -24.65 -14.87
C ASN A 296 -4.86 -24.01 -15.80
N HIS A 297 -4.72 -22.71 -16.13
CA HIS A 297 -5.60 -21.98 -17.06
C HIS A 297 -4.82 -21.14 -18.06
#